data_2620cc10b23f7126253cad78c337313d
#
_entry.id   2620cc10b23f7126253cad78c337313d
#
_cell.length_a   1.000
_cell.length_b   1.000
_cell.length_c   1.000
_cell.angle_alpha   90.00
_cell.angle_beta   90.00
_cell.angle_gamma   90.00
#
_symmetry.space_group_name_H-M   'P 1'
#
loop_
_entity.id
_entity.type
_entity.pdbx_description
1 polymer ?
#
loop_
_entity_poly.entity_id
_entity_poly.type
_entity_poly.pdbx_seq_one_letter_code
_entity_poly.pdbx_strand_id
1 'polypeptide(L)'
;MMAEMFRIAGQNIRIAGGSICRLLSGFEVPAENQTDTDVCRVSLTEGYTQFDISSVTPDHPVEHVFSIHSCPGHFMVSDGDYTNSTALVVKPREEGVMELFLAALYSHMAGRARTVFVHASLVEMPGQGGVMFVGRSGIGKTTQARLWEQFRGAEIINGDKVFLTLDEDGRGVTAHGSPWCGSSPYKLNRATPLRGIVVLDQAPENSIRRLSEHEIMTQYVSHIFLPMWDARLTDCVMEAIGGMMPLVPVLRLSCRPDQEAVDMTWSAVFGETAQ
;
A
#
# COMPACT_ATOMS: atom_id res chain seq x y z
N MET A 1 -24.47 -1.73 -15.37
CA MET A 1 -23.64 -0.64 -14.79
C MET A 1 -22.33 -0.59 -15.57
N MET A 2 -21.82 0.61 -15.88
CA MET A 2 -20.53 0.72 -16.54
C MET A 2 -19.42 0.36 -15.53
N ALA A 3 -18.46 -0.43 -15.95
CA ALA A 3 -17.28 -0.71 -15.16
C ALA A 3 -16.27 0.43 -15.36
N GLU A 4 -15.64 0.86 -14.29
CA GLU A 4 -14.58 1.89 -14.31
C GLU A 4 -13.22 1.25 -14.11
N MET A 5 -12.20 1.80 -14.78
CA MET A 5 -10.83 1.31 -14.67
C MET A 5 -9.97 2.32 -13.92
N PHE A 6 -9.18 1.79 -13.00
CA PHE A 6 -8.22 2.54 -12.20
C PHE A 6 -6.82 1.92 -12.37
N ARG A 7 -5.78 2.72 -12.13
CA ARG A 7 -4.40 2.22 -12.06
C ARG A 7 -3.80 2.57 -10.72
N ILE A 8 -3.40 1.53 -9.96
CA ILE A 8 -2.87 1.65 -8.61
C ILE A 8 -1.57 0.86 -8.57
N ALA A 9 -0.48 1.49 -8.18
CA ALA A 9 0.86 0.88 -8.13
C ALA A 9 1.26 0.16 -9.44
N GLY A 10 0.92 0.76 -10.58
CA GLY A 10 1.17 0.19 -11.91
C GLY A 10 0.15 -0.85 -12.37
N GLN A 11 -0.66 -1.43 -11.46
CA GLN A 11 -1.65 -2.46 -11.75
C GLN A 11 -2.99 -1.86 -12.17
N ASN A 12 -3.58 -2.36 -13.24
CA ASN A 12 -4.95 -2.02 -13.64
C ASN A 12 -5.96 -2.80 -12.81
N ILE A 13 -6.95 -2.10 -12.27
CA ILE A 13 -8.11 -2.69 -11.61
C ILE A 13 -9.38 -2.18 -12.27
N ARG A 14 -10.27 -3.09 -12.65
CA ARG A 14 -11.59 -2.77 -13.18
C ARG A 14 -12.65 -3.07 -12.14
N ILE A 15 -13.42 -2.07 -11.78
CA ILE A 15 -14.45 -2.18 -10.76
C ILE A 15 -15.83 -1.99 -11.42
N ALA A 16 -16.71 -2.97 -11.21
CA ALA A 16 -18.09 -2.94 -11.66
C ALA A 16 -19.03 -2.85 -10.44
N GLY A 17 -19.92 -1.87 -10.45
CA GLY A 17 -20.94 -1.69 -9.39
C GLY A 17 -20.57 -0.64 -8.34
N GLY A 18 -21.59 0.12 -7.91
CA GLY A 18 -21.54 0.97 -6.73
C GLY A 18 -21.07 2.41 -6.92
N SER A 19 -21.49 3.26 -5.96
CA SER A 19 -21.11 4.67 -5.86
C SER A 19 -19.69 4.89 -5.26
N ILE A 20 -18.99 3.82 -4.95
CA ILE A 20 -17.75 3.80 -4.15
C ILE A 20 -16.53 4.19 -4.97
N CYS A 21 -16.62 4.19 -6.28
CA CYS A 21 -15.56 4.65 -7.18
C CYS A 21 -15.06 6.07 -6.88
N ARG A 22 -15.83 6.90 -6.17
CA ARG A 22 -15.40 8.24 -5.74
C ARG A 22 -14.16 8.22 -4.83
N LEU A 23 -13.98 7.16 -4.04
CA LEU A 23 -12.81 7.03 -3.17
C LEU A 23 -11.52 6.82 -3.96
N LEU A 24 -11.64 6.30 -5.17
CA LEU A 24 -10.54 6.06 -6.10
C LEU A 24 -10.22 7.28 -6.98
N SER A 25 -10.87 8.42 -6.70
CA SER A 25 -10.61 9.67 -7.44
C SER A 25 -9.13 10.04 -7.45
N GLY A 26 -8.62 10.34 -8.65
CA GLY A 26 -7.20 10.60 -8.92
C GLY A 26 -6.42 9.36 -9.37
N PHE A 27 -7.09 8.19 -9.45
CA PHE A 27 -6.48 6.93 -9.93
C PHE A 27 -7.15 6.40 -11.21
N GLU A 28 -8.09 7.13 -11.79
CA GLU A 28 -8.82 6.75 -12.99
C GLU A 28 -7.88 6.61 -14.20
N VAL A 29 -8.15 5.59 -15.03
CA VAL A 29 -7.48 5.42 -16.32
C VAL A 29 -8.35 6.03 -17.42
N PRO A 30 -7.85 7.04 -18.15
CA PRO A 30 -8.55 7.60 -19.31
C PRO A 30 -8.94 6.52 -20.33
N ALA A 31 -10.08 6.67 -20.98
CA ALA A 31 -10.64 5.65 -21.87
C ALA A 31 -9.67 5.20 -22.98
N GLU A 32 -8.88 6.14 -23.52
CA GLU A 32 -7.87 5.89 -24.55
C GLU A 32 -6.66 5.07 -24.05
N ASN A 33 -6.46 4.98 -22.75
CA ASN A 33 -5.35 4.27 -22.11
C ASN A 33 -5.78 2.96 -21.45
N GLN A 34 -7.06 2.55 -21.57
CA GLN A 34 -7.56 1.32 -20.99
C GLN A 34 -7.12 0.11 -21.81
N THR A 35 -6.70 -0.93 -21.11
CA THR A 35 -6.33 -2.23 -21.69
C THR A 35 -7.10 -3.34 -20.97
N ASP A 36 -7.32 -4.47 -21.65
CA ASP A 36 -7.93 -5.67 -21.04
C ASP A 36 -6.91 -6.73 -20.63
N THR A 37 -5.62 -6.45 -20.83
CA THR A 37 -4.52 -7.33 -20.44
C THR A 37 -4.10 -7.05 -19.00
N ASP A 38 -3.87 -8.09 -18.22
CA ASP A 38 -3.40 -8.04 -16.84
C ASP A 38 -4.25 -7.10 -15.95
N VAL A 39 -5.56 -7.36 -15.91
CA VAL A 39 -6.52 -6.56 -15.16
C VAL A 39 -7.10 -7.36 -14.00
N CYS A 40 -6.93 -6.87 -12.78
CA CYS A 40 -7.71 -7.32 -11.64
C CYS A 40 -9.15 -6.85 -11.80
N ARG A 41 -10.13 -7.76 -11.83
CA ARG A 41 -11.56 -7.44 -12.01
C ARG A 41 -12.30 -7.66 -10.71
N VAL A 42 -12.99 -6.64 -10.25
CA VAL A 42 -13.80 -6.71 -9.03
C VAL A 42 -15.22 -6.26 -9.34
N SER A 43 -16.19 -7.12 -9.07
CA SER A 43 -17.62 -6.76 -9.09
C SER A 43 -18.13 -6.57 -7.66
N LEU A 44 -19.01 -5.58 -7.45
CA LEU A 44 -19.65 -5.33 -6.16
C LEU A 44 -21.13 -5.70 -6.24
N THR A 45 -21.56 -6.58 -5.34
CA THR A 45 -22.97 -6.94 -5.15
C THR A 45 -23.44 -6.45 -3.79
N GLU A 46 -24.37 -5.51 -3.79
CA GLU A 46 -24.97 -4.90 -2.59
C GLU A 46 -26.30 -5.57 -2.22
N GLY A 47 -26.70 -5.43 -0.95
CA GLY A 47 -28.00 -5.92 -0.47
C GLY A 47 -28.06 -7.44 -0.29
N TYR A 48 -26.93 -8.11 -0.19
CA TYR A 48 -26.85 -9.53 0.06
C TYR A 48 -27.41 -9.85 1.45
N THR A 49 -28.54 -10.58 1.50
CA THR A 49 -29.31 -10.77 2.75
C THR A 49 -29.12 -12.13 3.41
N GLN A 50 -28.45 -13.08 2.76
CA GLN A 50 -28.25 -14.44 3.25
C GLN A 50 -26.80 -14.86 3.17
N PHE A 51 -26.32 -15.47 4.22
CA PHE A 51 -25.00 -16.09 4.37
C PHE A 51 -24.87 -17.42 3.60
N ASP A 52 -25.54 -17.54 2.49
CA ASP A 52 -25.46 -18.74 1.68
C ASP A 52 -24.59 -18.45 0.44
N ILE A 53 -23.30 -18.77 0.61
CA ILE A 53 -22.31 -18.68 -0.48
C ILE A 53 -22.76 -19.49 -1.70
N SER A 54 -23.56 -20.56 -1.48
CA SER A 54 -24.10 -21.37 -2.57
C SER A 54 -25.14 -20.62 -3.43
N SER A 55 -25.72 -19.55 -2.91
CA SER A 55 -26.64 -18.68 -3.66
C SER A 55 -25.93 -17.60 -4.49
N VAL A 56 -24.62 -17.43 -4.31
CA VAL A 56 -23.80 -16.53 -5.12
C VAL A 56 -23.42 -17.24 -6.40
N THR A 57 -23.80 -16.68 -7.53
CA THR A 57 -23.37 -17.15 -8.85
C THR A 57 -22.48 -16.08 -9.48
N PRO A 58 -21.21 -15.96 -9.05
CA PRO A 58 -20.28 -15.10 -9.72
C PRO A 58 -20.04 -15.61 -11.15
N ASP A 59 -19.66 -14.72 -12.03
CA ASP A 59 -19.31 -15.02 -13.42
C ASP A 59 -17.91 -15.66 -13.57
N HIS A 60 -17.32 -16.06 -12.43
CA HIS A 60 -15.99 -16.70 -12.36
C HIS A 60 -16.00 -17.88 -11.37
N PRO A 61 -15.04 -18.82 -11.46
CA PRO A 61 -14.85 -19.86 -10.46
C PRO A 61 -14.62 -19.26 -9.06
N VAL A 62 -15.07 -19.95 -8.02
CA VAL A 62 -14.84 -19.57 -6.61
C VAL A 62 -13.86 -20.55 -5.99
N GLU A 63 -12.66 -20.10 -5.73
CA GLU A 63 -11.59 -20.89 -5.08
C GLU A 63 -11.18 -20.30 -3.74
N HIS A 64 -11.36 -18.99 -3.57
CA HIS A 64 -11.08 -18.28 -2.31
C HIS A 64 -12.32 -17.57 -1.79
N VAL A 65 -12.51 -17.66 -0.46
CA VAL A 65 -13.57 -16.94 0.26
C VAL A 65 -12.94 -16.34 1.52
N PHE A 66 -13.10 -15.05 1.71
CA PHE A 66 -12.66 -14.38 2.93
C PHE A 66 -13.57 -13.22 3.32
N SER A 67 -13.49 -12.82 4.58
CA SER A 67 -14.27 -11.72 5.14
C SER A 67 -13.36 -10.68 5.77
N ILE A 68 -13.86 -9.45 5.83
CA ILE A 68 -13.19 -8.37 6.55
C ILE A 68 -13.64 -8.41 8.01
N HIS A 69 -12.74 -8.78 8.90
CA HIS A 69 -13.04 -8.94 10.32
C HIS A 69 -13.58 -7.66 10.99
N SER A 70 -13.03 -6.50 10.63
CA SER A 70 -13.47 -5.18 11.12
C SER A 70 -14.80 -4.69 10.54
N CYS A 71 -15.28 -5.34 9.47
CA CYS A 71 -16.50 -4.94 8.75
C CYS A 71 -17.44 -6.13 8.56
N PRO A 72 -18.23 -6.51 9.58
CA PRO A 72 -19.19 -7.61 9.46
C PRO A 72 -20.14 -7.42 8.26
N GLY A 73 -20.41 -8.51 7.55
CA GLY A 73 -21.27 -8.49 6.36
C GLY A 73 -20.56 -8.04 5.07
N HIS A 74 -19.23 -7.99 5.08
CA HIS A 74 -18.39 -7.73 3.92
C HIS A 74 -17.56 -8.97 3.61
N PHE A 75 -17.78 -9.57 2.43
CA PHE A 75 -17.15 -10.81 1.98
C PHE A 75 -16.58 -10.65 0.58
N MET A 76 -15.55 -11.41 0.29
CA MET A 76 -14.99 -11.54 -1.03
C MET A 76 -15.00 -13.01 -1.44
N VAL A 77 -15.42 -13.28 -2.67
CA VAL A 77 -15.17 -14.55 -3.36
C VAL A 77 -14.28 -14.27 -4.57
N SER A 78 -13.34 -15.15 -4.85
CA SER A 78 -12.36 -14.94 -5.91
C SER A 78 -11.98 -16.26 -6.59
N ASP A 79 -11.50 -16.15 -7.84
CA ASP A 79 -10.82 -17.25 -8.53
C ASP A 79 -9.42 -17.52 -7.93
N GLY A 80 -8.76 -18.59 -8.38
CA GLY A 80 -7.53 -19.09 -7.77
C GLY A 80 -6.33 -18.16 -7.84
N ASP A 81 -6.35 -17.20 -8.75
CA ASP A 81 -5.26 -16.25 -8.96
C ASP A 81 -5.65 -14.80 -8.71
N TYR A 82 -6.83 -14.58 -8.13
CA TYR A 82 -7.38 -13.25 -7.80
C TYR A 82 -7.50 -12.31 -9.00
N THR A 83 -7.63 -12.85 -10.22
CA THR A 83 -7.91 -12.03 -11.41
C THR A 83 -9.34 -11.55 -11.42
N ASN A 84 -10.28 -12.40 -11.00
CA ASN A 84 -11.69 -12.07 -10.91
C ASN A 84 -12.17 -12.26 -9.48
N SER A 85 -12.78 -11.23 -8.93
CA SER A 85 -13.31 -11.21 -7.56
C SER A 85 -14.70 -10.58 -7.52
N THR A 86 -15.54 -11.08 -6.61
CA THR A 86 -16.85 -10.51 -6.32
C THR A 86 -16.94 -10.11 -4.86
N ALA A 87 -17.11 -8.83 -4.61
CA ALA A 87 -17.36 -8.27 -3.29
C ALA A 87 -18.87 -8.37 -2.99
N LEU A 88 -19.22 -9.05 -1.90
CA LEU A 88 -20.57 -9.28 -1.43
C LEU A 88 -20.82 -8.49 -0.15
N VAL A 89 -21.77 -7.58 -0.18
CA VAL A 89 -21.97 -6.63 0.91
C VAL A 89 -23.43 -6.61 1.35
N VAL A 90 -23.70 -6.91 2.61
CA VAL A 90 -25.07 -6.87 3.20
C VAL A 90 -25.57 -5.43 3.29
N LYS A 91 -24.79 -4.57 3.91
CA LYS A 91 -25.00 -3.12 3.94
C LYS A 91 -23.66 -2.46 3.63
N PRO A 92 -23.56 -1.74 2.51
CA PRO A 92 -22.30 -1.14 2.11
C PRO A 92 -21.86 -0.12 3.17
N ARG A 93 -20.65 -0.35 3.70
CA ARG A 93 -19.91 0.62 4.48
C ARG A 93 -18.69 0.96 3.64
N GLU A 94 -18.49 2.21 3.37
CA GLU A 94 -17.43 2.72 2.50
C GLU A 94 -16.06 2.13 2.85
N GLU A 95 -15.72 2.12 4.15
CA GLU A 95 -14.51 1.50 4.68
C GLU A 95 -14.38 0.00 4.33
N GLY A 96 -15.45 -0.77 4.57
CA GLY A 96 -15.43 -2.23 4.35
C GLY A 96 -15.29 -2.59 2.87
N VAL A 97 -15.93 -1.84 1.99
CA VAL A 97 -15.81 -2.06 0.54
C VAL A 97 -14.41 -1.69 0.05
N MET A 98 -13.82 -0.60 0.54
CA MET A 98 -12.43 -0.24 0.20
C MET A 98 -11.44 -1.29 0.69
N GLU A 99 -11.64 -1.88 1.86
CA GLU A 99 -10.80 -2.98 2.34
C GLU A 99 -10.97 -4.25 1.48
N LEU A 100 -12.18 -4.56 0.97
CA LEU A 100 -12.37 -5.66 0.02
C LEU A 100 -11.63 -5.39 -1.31
N PHE A 101 -11.74 -4.19 -1.86
CA PHE A 101 -11.03 -3.82 -3.08
C PHE A 101 -9.51 -3.89 -2.89
N LEU A 102 -9.02 -3.43 -1.72
CA LEU A 102 -7.61 -3.56 -1.37
C LEU A 102 -7.19 -5.03 -1.31
N ALA A 103 -7.97 -5.86 -0.62
CA ALA A 103 -7.63 -7.28 -0.48
C ALA A 103 -7.59 -8.00 -1.84
N ALA A 104 -8.55 -7.74 -2.74
CA ALA A 104 -8.56 -8.29 -4.10
C ALA A 104 -7.33 -7.82 -4.90
N LEU A 105 -7.11 -6.51 -4.97
CA LEU A 105 -5.98 -5.92 -5.70
C LEU A 105 -4.65 -6.40 -5.15
N TYR A 106 -4.47 -6.36 -3.82
CA TYR A 106 -3.22 -6.79 -3.20
C TYR A 106 -2.95 -8.28 -3.38
N SER A 107 -3.98 -9.13 -3.28
CA SER A 107 -3.84 -10.56 -3.57
C SER A 107 -3.40 -10.81 -5.01
N HIS A 108 -4.03 -10.11 -5.96
CA HIS A 108 -3.65 -10.19 -7.37
C HIS A 108 -2.20 -9.76 -7.61
N MET A 109 -1.76 -8.67 -6.99
CA MET A 109 -0.41 -8.13 -7.15
C MET A 109 0.66 -8.96 -6.42
N ALA A 110 0.39 -9.44 -5.22
CA ALA A 110 1.34 -10.18 -4.39
C ALA A 110 1.82 -11.46 -5.09
N GLY A 111 0.92 -12.14 -5.81
CA GLY A 111 1.25 -13.35 -6.56
C GLY A 111 2.02 -13.12 -7.88
N ARG A 112 2.12 -11.87 -8.37
CA ARG A 112 2.66 -11.56 -9.71
C ARG A 112 3.81 -10.58 -9.70
N ALA A 113 3.73 -9.52 -8.91
CA ALA A 113 4.56 -8.32 -9.07
C ALA A 113 5.54 -8.08 -7.91
N ARG A 114 5.84 -9.10 -7.08
CA ARG A 114 6.71 -8.94 -5.89
C ARG A 114 6.36 -7.69 -5.11
N THR A 115 5.07 -7.56 -4.77
CA THR A 115 4.49 -6.36 -4.18
C THR A 115 4.36 -6.52 -2.67
N VAL A 116 4.69 -5.46 -1.95
CA VAL A 116 4.53 -5.35 -0.49
C VAL A 116 3.63 -4.16 -0.19
N PHE A 117 2.70 -4.31 0.74
CA PHE A 117 1.81 -3.23 1.17
C PHE A 117 2.10 -2.84 2.60
N VAL A 118 2.32 -1.55 2.86
CA VAL A 118 2.90 -1.05 4.10
C VAL A 118 2.06 0.09 4.70
N HIS A 119 1.86 0.05 6.02
CA HIS A 119 1.30 1.16 6.78
C HIS A 119 2.38 2.24 7.00
N ALA A 120 2.42 3.22 6.11
CA ALA A 120 3.47 4.21 6.04
C ALA A 120 2.98 5.55 5.47
N SER A 121 3.67 6.64 5.77
CA SER A 121 3.62 7.84 4.94
C SER A 121 4.82 7.88 3.99
N LEU A 122 4.62 8.43 2.79
CA LEU A 122 5.60 8.52 1.74
C LEU A 122 5.77 9.97 1.28
N VAL A 123 7.00 10.43 1.27
CA VAL A 123 7.38 11.72 0.67
C VAL A 123 8.35 11.50 -0.48
N GLU A 124 8.31 12.38 -1.48
CA GLU A 124 9.26 12.41 -2.58
C GLU A 124 10.08 13.70 -2.55
N MET A 125 11.39 13.55 -2.64
CA MET A 125 12.28 14.66 -2.95
C MET A 125 12.42 14.76 -4.47
N PRO A 126 12.01 15.86 -5.09
CA PRO A 126 12.08 16.02 -6.54
C PRO A 126 13.47 15.69 -7.10
N GLY A 127 13.53 14.74 -8.05
CA GLY A 127 14.76 14.33 -8.70
C GLY A 127 15.69 13.44 -7.86
N GLN A 128 15.37 13.11 -6.61
CA GLN A 128 16.22 12.30 -5.73
C GLN A 128 15.57 10.96 -5.32
N GLY A 129 14.25 10.93 -5.19
CA GLY A 129 13.50 9.73 -4.80
C GLY A 129 12.75 9.89 -3.48
N GLY A 130 12.15 8.80 -3.02
CA GLY A 130 11.23 8.78 -1.90
C GLY A 130 11.86 8.36 -0.57
N VAL A 131 11.29 8.87 0.52
CA VAL A 131 11.54 8.42 1.89
C VAL A 131 10.21 8.00 2.51
N MET A 132 10.18 6.82 3.10
CA MET A 132 9.01 6.25 3.72
C MET A 132 9.14 6.23 5.24
N PHE A 133 8.14 6.76 5.95
CA PHE A 133 8.07 6.76 7.41
C PHE A 133 7.09 5.69 7.88
N VAL A 134 7.56 4.78 8.75
CA VAL A 134 6.77 3.69 9.34
C VAL A 134 6.76 3.80 10.88
N GLY A 135 5.79 3.15 11.50
CA GLY A 135 5.65 3.10 12.94
C GLY A 135 4.18 2.98 13.36
N ARG A 136 3.94 2.77 14.66
CA ARG A 136 2.59 2.59 15.21
C ARG A 136 1.67 3.76 14.87
N SER A 137 0.37 3.53 14.93
CA SER A 137 -0.61 4.61 14.75
C SER A 137 -0.36 5.73 15.77
N GLY A 138 -0.44 6.99 15.31
CA GLY A 138 -0.22 8.18 16.16
C GLY A 138 1.25 8.51 16.47
N ILE A 139 2.24 7.74 16.00
CA ILE A 139 3.67 7.99 16.28
C ILE A 139 4.20 9.29 15.67
N GLY A 140 3.56 9.81 14.61
CA GLY A 140 3.99 11.04 13.93
C GLY A 140 4.41 10.87 12.47
N LYS A 141 4.03 9.79 11.78
CA LYS A 141 4.36 9.57 10.36
C LYS A 141 3.98 10.76 9.48
N THR A 142 2.72 11.17 9.53
CA THR A 142 2.23 12.33 8.75
C THR A 142 2.84 13.65 9.24
N THR A 143 3.20 13.75 10.50
CA THR A 143 3.92 14.92 11.04
C THR A 143 5.31 15.01 10.40
N GLN A 144 6.06 13.91 10.35
CA GLN A 144 7.35 13.89 9.67
C GLN A 144 7.22 14.23 8.18
N ALA A 145 6.23 13.67 7.50
CA ALA A 145 5.98 14.01 6.09
C ALA A 145 5.76 15.51 5.88
N ARG A 146 4.97 16.17 6.76
CA ARG A 146 4.75 17.63 6.71
C ARG A 146 6.01 18.45 7.03
N LEU A 147 6.86 17.97 7.94
CA LEU A 147 8.14 18.64 8.23
C LEU A 147 9.09 18.56 7.02
N TRP A 148 9.09 17.44 6.30
CA TRP A 148 9.84 17.31 5.05
C TRP A 148 9.32 18.23 3.95
N GLU A 149 8.00 18.35 3.81
CA GLU A 149 7.38 19.34 2.92
C GLU A 149 7.83 20.77 3.30
N GLN A 150 7.74 21.12 4.58
CA GLN A 150 8.05 22.44 5.11
C GLN A 150 9.53 22.81 4.98
N PHE A 151 10.44 21.92 5.34
CA PHE A 151 11.88 22.26 5.47
C PHE A 151 12.72 21.85 4.26
N ARG A 152 12.21 20.94 3.42
CA ARG A 152 12.93 20.41 2.25
C ARG A 152 12.19 20.56 0.94
N GLY A 153 10.95 21.03 0.96
CA GLY A 153 10.12 21.13 -0.25
C GLY A 153 9.75 19.75 -0.82
N ALA A 154 9.72 18.71 0.02
CA ALA A 154 9.28 17.39 -0.40
C ALA A 154 7.79 17.42 -0.77
N GLU A 155 7.36 16.58 -1.70
CA GLU A 155 5.95 16.35 -1.98
C GLU A 155 5.45 15.14 -1.20
N ILE A 156 4.30 15.27 -0.52
CA ILE A 156 3.70 14.16 0.21
C ILE A 156 2.88 13.32 -0.76
N ILE A 157 3.34 12.11 -1.08
CA ILE A 157 2.66 11.19 -1.99
C ILE A 157 1.50 10.49 -1.29
N ASN A 158 1.72 9.95 -0.08
CA ASN A 158 0.67 9.27 0.68
C ASN A 158 0.88 9.43 2.18
N GLY A 159 -0.24 9.52 2.92
CA GLY A 159 -0.21 9.75 4.37
C GLY A 159 -0.40 8.52 5.24
N ASP A 160 -0.75 7.34 4.68
CA ASP A 160 -1.13 6.19 5.49
C ASP A 160 -0.73 4.82 4.93
N LYS A 161 -0.95 4.56 3.62
CA LYS A 161 -0.77 3.22 3.05
C LYS A 161 -0.06 3.29 1.69
N VAL A 162 1.04 2.57 1.54
CA VAL A 162 1.97 2.63 0.41
C VAL A 162 2.19 1.22 -0.16
N PHE A 163 2.21 1.09 -1.48
CA PHE A 163 2.70 -0.12 -2.14
C PHE A 163 4.20 0.02 -2.45
N LEU A 164 4.92 -1.06 -2.27
CA LEU A 164 6.30 -1.21 -2.72
C LEU A 164 6.36 -2.32 -3.75
N THR A 165 7.09 -2.10 -4.83
CA THR A 165 7.41 -3.13 -5.82
C THR A 165 8.92 -3.25 -5.99
N LEU A 166 9.40 -4.49 -6.09
CA LEU A 166 10.75 -4.75 -6.52
C LEU A 166 10.82 -4.53 -8.02
N ASP A 167 11.79 -3.77 -8.49
CA ASP A 167 11.95 -3.49 -9.91
C ASP A 167 12.24 -4.79 -10.69
N GLU A 168 11.89 -4.84 -11.98
CA GLU A 168 12.01 -6.06 -12.80
C GLU A 168 13.43 -6.60 -12.85
N ASP A 169 14.43 -5.72 -12.86
CA ASP A 169 15.85 -6.09 -12.84
C ASP A 169 16.38 -6.49 -11.44
N GLY A 170 15.54 -6.37 -10.41
CA GLY A 170 15.88 -6.69 -9.02
C GLY A 170 16.88 -5.74 -8.39
N ARG A 171 17.11 -4.54 -8.95
CA ARG A 171 18.14 -3.59 -8.50
C ARG A 171 17.62 -2.40 -7.75
N GLY A 172 16.31 -2.20 -7.72
CA GLY A 172 15.68 -1.09 -7.06
C GLY A 172 14.33 -1.45 -6.46
N VAL A 173 13.83 -0.56 -5.63
CA VAL A 173 12.49 -0.63 -5.05
C VAL A 173 11.76 0.64 -5.41
N THR A 174 10.58 0.49 -5.99
CA THR A 174 9.70 1.61 -6.30
C THR A 174 8.56 1.68 -5.28
N ALA A 175 8.36 2.86 -4.69
CA ALA A 175 7.26 3.14 -3.79
C ALA A 175 6.14 3.85 -4.53
N HIS A 176 4.88 3.44 -4.28
CA HIS A 176 3.71 3.95 -4.97
C HIS A 176 2.69 4.49 -3.97
N GLY A 177 2.13 5.64 -4.29
CA GLY A 177 0.96 6.13 -3.60
C GLY A 177 -0.27 5.28 -3.88
N SER A 178 -1.23 5.34 -2.98
CA SER A 178 -2.46 4.55 -3.04
C SER A 178 -3.68 5.39 -2.70
N PRO A 179 -4.89 4.98 -3.08
CA PRO A 179 -6.11 5.66 -2.67
C PRO A 179 -6.44 5.47 -1.18
N TRP A 180 -5.78 4.53 -0.50
CA TRP A 180 -5.93 4.27 0.95
C TRP A 180 -5.04 5.21 1.75
N CYS A 181 -5.57 6.35 2.14
CA CYS A 181 -4.83 7.42 2.85
C CYS A 181 -5.26 7.61 4.30
N GLY A 182 -6.12 6.73 4.84
CA GLY A 182 -6.67 6.86 6.20
C GLY A 182 -7.41 8.18 6.40
N SER A 183 -7.15 8.86 7.51
CA SER A 183 -7.68 10.21 7.78
C SER A 183 -6.83 11.33 7.14
N SER A 184 -5.77 10.99 6.43
CA SER A 184 -4.89 11.95 5.76
C SER A 184 -5.51 12.41 4.43
N PRO A 185 -5.34 13.69 4.02
CA PRO A 185 -5.78 14.15 2.71
C PRO A 185 -4.81 13.76 1.58
N TYR A 186 -3.63 13.23 1.91
CA TYR A 186 -2.55 12.99 0.95
C TYR A 186 -2.70 11.63 0.27
N LYS A 187 -3.06 11.65 -1.02
CA LYS A 187 -3.17 10.46 -1.88
C LYS A 187 -2.90 10.85 -3.35
N LEU A 188 -1.67 10.72 -3.76
CA LEU A 188 -1.28 10.96 -5.15
C LEU A 188 -1.05 9.63 -5.87
N ASN A 189 -1.53 9.52 -7.10
CA ASN A 189 -1.22 8.39 -7.99
C ASN A 189 0.17 8.63 -8.60
N ARG A 190 1.20 8.42 -7.80
CA ARG A 190 2.59 8.65 -8.15
C ARG A 190 3.49 7.53 -7.67
N ALA A 191 4.51 7.23 -8.45
CA ALA A 191 5.57 6.29 -8.12
C ALA A 191 6.91 7.02 -8.00
N THR A 192 7.76 6.59 -7.07
CA THR A 192 9.09 7.16 -6.84
C THR A 192 10.08 6.06 -6.43
N PRO A 193 11.35 6.10 -6.90
CA PRO A 193 12.38 5.21 -6.38
C PRO A 193 12.55 5.38 -4.87
N LEU A 194 12.45 4.29 -4.10
CA LEU A 194 12.58 4.34 -2.65
C LEU A 194 14.05 4.40 -2.25
N ARG A 195 14.42 5.43 -1.48
CA ARG A 195 15.79 5.70 -1.02
C ARG A 195 16.03 5.35 0.44
N GLY A 196 15.00 5.34 1.25
CA GLY A 196 15.11 5.02 2.66
C GLY A 196 13.78 4.68 3.31
N ILE A 197 13.82 3.80 4.29
CA ILE A 197 12.71 3.44 5.17
C ILE A 197 13.10 3.90 6.58
N VAL A 198 12.25 4.69 7.22
CA VAL A 198 12.51 5.29 8.53
C VAL A 198 11.47 4.81 9.53
N VAL A 199 11.90 3.98 10.47
CA VAL A 199 11.09 3.57 11.62
C VAL A 199 11.14 4.68 12.67
N LEU A 200 9.97 5.24 12.97
CA LEU A 200 9.84 6.37 13.90
C LEU A 200 9.69 5.90 15.35
N ASP A 201 10.35 6.65 16.24
CA ASP A 201 10.18 6.56 17.67
C ASP A 201 10.19 7.97 18.28
N GLN A 202 9.41 8.19 19.35
CA GLN A 202 9.39 9.48 20.03
C GLN A 202 10.45 9.51 21.13
N ALA A 203 11.28 10.54 21.14
CA ALA A 203 12.35 10.71 22.10
C ALA A 203 12.57 12.21 22.43
N PRO A 204 13.12 12.52 23.62
CA PRO A 204 13.45 13.90 23.99
C PRO A 204 14.63 14.48 23.21
N GLU A 205 15.46 13.64 22.61
CA GLU A 205 16.63 13.99 21.80
C GLU A 205 16.60 13.28 20.48
N ASN A 206 17.07 13.93 19.41
CA ASN A 206 17.12 13.36 18.08
C ASN A 206 18.32 12.42 17.93
N SER A 207 18.08 11.25 17.39
CA SER A 207 19.12 10.30 16.99
C SER A 207 18.67 9.43 15.82
N ILE A 208 19.60 9.11 14.92
CA ILE A 208 19.34 8.23 13.79
C ILE A 208 20.41 7.15 13.69
N ARG A 209 20.02 5.92 13.37
CA ARG A 209 20.93 4.81 13.12
C ARG A 209 20.34 3.80 12.16
N ARG A 210 21.18 3.04 11.50
CA ARG A 210 20.74 1.90 10.68
C ARG A 210 20.27 0.76 11.60
N LEU A 211 19.19 0.06 11.18
CA LEU A 211 18.72 -1.14 11.85
C LEU A 211 19.51 -2.37 11.38
N SER A 212 19.77 -3.30 12.29
CA SER A 212 20.26 -4.64 11.97
C SER A 212 19.14 -5.48 11.34
N GLU A 213 19.50 -6.58 10.67
CA GLU A 213 18.52 -7.50 10.06
C GLU A 213 17.47 -7.99 11.06
N HIS A 214 17.90 -8.35 12.27
CA HIS A 214 16.99 -8.78 13.33
C HIS A 214 16.00 -7.66 13.74
N GLU A 215 16.48 -6.42 13.84
CA GLU A 215 15.63 -5.27 14.17
C GLU A 215 14.67 -4.92 13.03
N ILE A 216 15.09 -5.08 11.78
CA ILE A 216 14.21 -4.91 10.62
C ILE A 216 13.04 -5.88 10.72
N MET A 217 13.28 -7.15 10.99
CA MET A 217 12.22 -8.16 11.12
C MET A 217 11.24 -7.85 12.25
N THR A 218 11.71 -7.30 13.36
CA THR A 218 10.88 -7.02 14.53
C THR A 218 10.20 -5.64 14.50
N GLN A 219 10.84 -4.63 13.91
CA GLN A 219 10.37 -3.26 13.97
C GLN A 219 9.74 -2.76 12.67
N TYR A 220 10.20 -3.23 11.50
CA TYR A 220 9.65 -2.80 10.21
C TYR A 220 8.61 -3.76 9.67
N VAL A 221 8.87 -5.07 9.68
CA VAL A 221 7.95 -6.07 9.09
C VAL A 221 6.58 -6.07 9.77
N SER A 222 6.50 -5.69 11.05
CA SER A 222 5.23 -5.53 11.77
C SER A 222 4.30 -4.45 11.20
N HIS A 223 4.79 -3.59 10.30
CA HIS A 223 4.00 -2.57 9.60
C HIS A 223 3.58 -2.98 8.19
N ILE A 224 3.95 -4.19 7.79
CA ILE A 224 3.58 -4.77 6.49
C ILE A 224 2.28 -5.54 6.64
N PHE A 225 1.38 -5.36 5.69
CA PHE A 225 0.17 -6.15 5.59
C PHE A 225 0.49 -7.49 4.92
N LEU A 226 0.39 -8.57 5.69
CA LEU A 226 0.54 -9.93 5.16
C LEU A 226 -0.84 -10.48 4.76
N PRO A 227 -0.98 -11.07 3.56
CA PRO A 227 -2.23 -11.66 3.09
C PRO A 227 -2.46 -13.03 3.75
N MET A 228 -2.75 -13.01 5.06
CA MET A 228 -2.86 -14.21 5.92
C MET A 228 -4.00 -15.16 5.53
N TRP A 229 -4.87 -14.77 4.62
CA TRP A 229 -5.94 -15.61 4.07
C TRP A 229 -5.45 -16.60 3.01
N ASP A 230 -4.23 -16.43 2.49
CA ASP A 230 -3.58 -17.33 1.53
C ASP A 230 -2.10 -17.47 1.86
N ALA A 231 -1.68 -18.69 2.27
CA ALA A 231 -0.29 -18.96 2.65
C ALA A 231 0.68 -18.74 1.48
N ARG A 232 0.28 -19.08 0.25
CA ARG A 232 1.09 -18.87 -0.96
C ARG A 232 1.39 -17.39 -1.18
N LEU A 233 0.40 -16.52 -1.01
CA LEU A 233 0.61 -15.08 -1.13
C LEU A 233 1.49 -14.53 -0.01
N THR A 234 1.33 -15.07 1.20
CA THR A 234 2.20 -14.71 2.33
C THR A 234 3.66 -15.04 2.03
N ASP A 235 3.94 -16.22 1.46
CA ASP A 235 5.30 -16.61 1.05
C ASP A 235 5.83 -15.66 -0.05
N CYS A 236 5.04 -15.33 -1.07
CA CYS A 236 5.42 -14.36 -2.11
C CYS A 236 5.78 -12.98 -1.53
N VAL A 237 5.00 -12.50 -0.55
CA VAL A 237 5.29 -11.21 0.12
C VAL A 237 6.56 -11.29 0.94
N MET A 238 6.80 -12.40 1.67
CA MET A 238 8.04 -12.59 2.44
C MET A 238 9.28 -12.66 1.54
N GLU A 239 9.17 -13.32 0.39
CA GLU A 239 10.23 -13.33 -0.63
C GLU A 239 10.50 -11.92 -1.18
N ALA A 240 9.44 -11.16 -1.47
CA ALA A 240 9.57 -9.78 -1.92
C ALA A 240 10.28 -8.90 -0.87
N ILE A 241 9.92 -9.03 0.41
CA ILE A 241 10.61 -8.33 1.52
C ILE A 241 12.08 -8.70 1.53
N GLY A 242 12.42 -10.00 1.46
CA GLY A 242 13.80 -10.49 1.42
C GLY A 242 14.61 -9.89 0.27
N GLY A 243 14.00 -9.73 -0.91
CA GLY A 243 14.62 -9.09 -2.07
C GLY A 243 14.80 -7.57 -1.93
N MET A 244 13.89 -6.89 -1.24
CA MET A 244 13.94 -5.43 -1.06
C MET A 244 14.91 -4.97 0.04
N MET A 245 15.06 -5.74 1.12
CA MET A 245 15.84 -5.33 2.29
C MET A 245 17.31 -4.99 2.01
N PRO A 246 18.05 -5.69 1.13
CA PRO A 246 19.42 -5.32 0.79
C PRO A 246 19.54 -4.02 -0.02
N LEU A 247 18.46 -3.61 -0.69
CA LEU A 247 18.46 -2.52 -1.67
C LEU A 247 18.14 -1.15 -1.05
N VAL A 248 17.43 -1.14 0.09
CA VAL A 248 16.97 0.11 0.72
C VAL A 248 17.36 0.13 2.19
N PRO A 249 18.13 1.15 2.66
CA PRO A 249 18.47 1.27 4.06
C PRO A 249 17.22 1.43 4.93
N VAL A 250 17.17 0.65 6.01
CA VAL A 250 16.16 0.79 7.06
C VAL A 250 16.80 1.44 8.27
N LEU A 251 16.28 2.61 8.63
CA LEU A 251 16.81 3.46 9.68
C LEU A 251 15.82 3.53 10.84
N ARG A 252 16.29 3.70 12.06
CA ARG A 252 15.49 4.13 13.20
C ARG A 252 15.78 5.59 13.50
N LEU A 253 14.74 6.41 13.51
CA LEU A 253 14.78 7.80 13.92
C LEU A 253 14.02 7.93 15.25
N SER A 254 14.77 8.12 16.34
CA SER A 254 14.21 8.53 17.63
C SER A 254 14.24 10.05 17.66
N CYS A 255 13.07 10.72 17.76
CA CYS A 255 13.06 12.16 17.49
C CYS A 255 11.95 12.94 18.18
N ARG A 256 12.17 14.25 18.23
CA ARG A 256 11.16 15.29 18.34
C ARG A 256 10.66 15.69 16.94
N PRO A 257 9.48 16.30 16.81
CA PRO A 257 8.97 16.78 15.53
C PRO A 257 9.57 18.17 15.18
N ASP A 258 10.84 18.21 14.81
CA ASP A 258 11.57 19.45 14.52
C ASP A 258 12.44 19.34 13.23
N GLN A 259 13.06 20.48 12.85
CA GLN A 259 13.90 20.55 11.66
C GLN A 259 15.15 19.67 11.77
N GLU A 260 15.74 19.55 12.97
CA GLU A 260 16.94 18.74 13.19
C GLU A 260 16.68 17.26 12.82
N ALA A 261 15.51 16.71 13.16
CA ALA A 261 15.11 15.37 12.79
C ALA A 261 15.04 15.18 11.26
N VAL A 262 14.58 16.20 10.53
CA VAL A 262 14.57 16.21 9.05
C VAL A 262 15.99 16.22 8.51
N ASP A 263 16.86 17.11 9.04
CA ASP A 263 18.24 17.27 8.58
C ASP A 263 19.07 16.00 8.81
N MET A 264 18.92 15.37 9.96
CA MET A 264 19.57 14.08 10.28
C MET A 264 19.12 12.97 9.32
N THR A 265 17.83 12.88 9.07
CA THR A 265 17.28 11.87 8.16
C THR A 265 17.70 12.12 6.71
N TRP A 266 17.69 13.38 6.28
CA TRP A 266 18.21 13.78 4.98
C TRP A 266 19.66 13.33 4.79
N SER A 267 20.54 13.65 5.76
CA SER A 267 21.95 13.29 5.70
C SER A 267 22.17 11.78 5.67
N ALA A 268 21.37 11.02 6.43
CA ALA A 268 21.46 9.56 6.48
C ALA A 268 20.97 8.86 5.21
N VAL A 269 20.00 9.46 4.48
CA VAL A 269 19.42 8.86 3.27
C VAL A 269 20.10 9.34 2.00
N PHE A 270 20.44 10.63 1.90
CA PHE A 270 20.95 11.26 0.68
C PHE A 270 22.39 11.79 0.81
N GLY A 271 22.93 11.87 2.03
CA GLY A 271 24.25 12.47 2.28
C GLY A 271 25.46 11.61 1.90
N GLU A 272 25.29 10.30 1.66
CA GLU A 272 26.36 9.39 1.21
C GLU A 272 26.31 9.17 -0.30
N THR A 273 26.60 10.23 -1.08
CA THR A 273 27.01 10.07 -2.47
C THR A 273 28.35 10.75 -2.68
N ALA A 274 29.36 10.30 -1.93
CA ALA A 274 30.74 10.64 -2.20
C ALA A 274 31.67 9.58 -1.57
N GLN A 275 31.76 8.43 -2.23
CA GLN A 275 33.02 7.68 -2.40
C GLN A 275 32.88 6.64 -3.49
#